data_92a18ef204718276df6aee8cc04eccd1
#
_entry.id   92a18ef204718276df6aee8cc04eccd1
#
_cell.length_a   1.000
_cell.length_b   1.000
_cell.length_c   1.000
_cell.angle_alpha   90.00
_cell.angle_beta   90.00
_cell.angle_gamma   90.00
#
_symmetry.space_group_name_H-M   'P 1'
#
loop_
_entity.id
_entity.type
_entity.pdbx_description
1 polymer ?
#
loop_
_entity_poly.entity_id
_entity_poly.type
_entity_poly.pdbx_seq_one_letter_code
_entity_poly.pdbx_strand_id
1 'polypeptide(L)'
;SGGVKPDEFILDKRVLRDIDGDPIIIKKKGDKNTKIVYDTENGGVIEVDTNEFERLNYSMSNSQMITLGRYLLQLEKSYSKLFNKEIGVDVEWAIDGIDHNIYIIQTRPETVHSNDTDTLNIQNYVLEERSDILIKGVAVGDKISSGKIKLLKDIHDCDNFNQGDILVTEMTTPDWEPIMKISSGII
;
A
#
# COMPACT_ATOMS: atom_id res chain seq x y z
N SER A 1 5.99 -2.50 6.13
CA SER A 1 6.46 -3.85 6.33
C SER A 1 5.29 -4.82 6.15
N GLY A 2 5.17 -5.73 5.28
CA GLY A 2 4.03 -6.62 5.04
C GLY A 2 3.82 -7.73 6.11
N GLY A 3 4.42 -7.61 7.30
CA GLY A 3 4.39 -8.63 8.34
C GLY A 3 3.05 -8.82 9.06
N VAL A 4 2.16 -7.83 8.99
CA VAL A 4 0.87 -7.86 9.69
C VAL A 4 -0.24 -7.52 8.72
N LYS A 5 -1.35 -8.27 8.76
CA LYS A 5 -2.56 -7.95 8.01
C LYS A 5 -3.29 -6.79 8.71
N PRO A 6 -3.37 -5.60 8.09
CA PRO A 6 -3.96 -4.43 8.71
C PRO A 6 -5.48 -4.46 8.71
N ASP A 7 -6.09 -3.56 9.48
CA ASP A 7 -7.48 -3.21 9.29
C ASP A 7 -7.67 -2.48 7.95
N GLU A 8 -8.81 -2.70 7.31
CA GLU A 8 -9.16 -2.11 6.02
C GLU A 8 -10.50 -1.39 6.12
N PHE A 9 -10.54 -0.17 5.60
CA PHE A 9 -11.74 0.67 5.62
C PHE A 9 -11.98 1.25 4.24
N ILE A 10 -13.23 1.19 3.77
CA ILE A 10 -13.66 1.82 2.51
C ILE A 10 -14.71 2.88 2.84
N LEU A 11 -14.47 4.09 2.36
CA LEU A 11 -15.34 5.24 2.55
C LEU A 11 -15.85 5.77 1.19
N ASP A 12 -17.12 6.20 1.17
CA ASP A 12 -17.70 6.88 -0.01
C ASP A 12 -17.28 8.35 -0.02
N LYS A 13 -16.51 8.75 -1.03
CA LYS A 13 -16.04 10.12 -1.22
C LYS A 13 -17.19 11.13 -1.40
N ARG A 14 -18.32 10.71 -1.96
CA ARG A 14 -19.48 11.58 -2.18
C ARG A 14 -20.12 11.93 -0.86
N VAL A 15 -20.33 10.93 0.00
CA VAL A 15 -20.91 11.13 1.33
C VAL A 15 -19.95 11.89 2.25
N LEU A 16 -18.64 11.69 2.12
CA LEU A 16 -17.63 12.46 2.86
C LEU A 16 -17.67 13.97 2.57
N ARG A 17 -18.13 14.38 1.38
CA ARG A 17 -18.25 15.79 0.99
C ARG A 17 -19.49 16.44 1.57
N ASP A 18 -20.53 15.67 1.79
CA ASP A 18 -21.80 16.10 2.34
C ASP A 18 -21.78 15.98 3.87
N ILE A 19 -22.52 16.83 4.56
CA ILE A 19 -22.53 16.88 6.03
C ILE A 19 -23.39 15.75 6.63
N ASP A 20 -24.37 15.26 5.88
CA ASP A 20 -25.34 14.26 6.33
C ASP A 20 -25.03 12.88 5.72
N GLY A 21 -24.86 11.88 6.60
CA GLY A 21 -24.69 10.48 6.25
C GLY A 21 -23.44 9.82 6.84
N ASP A 22 -23.46 8.49 6.89
CA ASP A 22 -22.29 7.70 7.28
C ASP A 22 -21.51 7.34 6.02
N PRO A 23 -20.30 7.87 5.83
CA PRO A 23 -19.49 7.59 4.66
C PRO A 23 -18.82 6.20 4.70
N ILE A 24 -18.87 5.48 5.81
CA ILE A 24 -18.17 4.21 5.98
C ILE A 24 -18.95 3.08 5.29
N ILE A 25 -18.42 2.55 4.17
CA ILE A 25 -19.04 1.47 3.42
C ILE A 25 -18.63 0.11 3.97
N ILE A 26 -17.33 -0.09 4.19
CA ILE A 26 -16.77 -1.38 4.62
C ILE A 26 -15.76 -1.15 5.73
N LYS A 27 -15.80 -2.05 6.71
CA LYS A 27 -14.75 -2.23 7.71
C LYS A 27 -14.38 -3.69 7.77
N LYS A 28 -13.11 -3.98 7.55
CA LYS A 28 -12.56 -5.33 7.63
C LYS A 28 -11.43 -5.36 8.63
N LYS A 29 -11.53 -6.25 9.59
CA LYS A 29 -10.53 -6.38 10.64
C LYS A 29 -9.35 -7.20 10.16
N GLY A 30 -8.14 -6.71 10.42
CA GLY A 30 -6.89 -7.44 10.25
C GLY A 30 -6.58 -8.34 11.44
N ASP A 31 -5.63 -9.24 11.27
CA ASP A 31 -5.22 -10.17 12.34
C ASP A 31 -4.39 -9.46 13.42
N LYS A 32 -3.57 -8.48 13.05
CA LYS A 32 -2.78 -7.62 13.95
C LYS A 32 -2.10 -8.37 15.10
N ASN A 33 -1.43 -9.48 14.82
CA ASN A 33 -0.88 -10.34 15.86
C ASN A 33 0.28 -9.70 16.61
N THR A 34 1.05 -8.85 15.92
CA THR A 34 2.19 -8.14 16.48
C THR A 34 2.08 -6.64 16.28
N LYS A 35 2.83 -5.89 17.07
CA LYS A 35 3.01 -4.44 16.95
C LYS A 35 4.45 -4.06 17.28
N ILE A 36 4.90 -2.94 16.75
CA ILE A 36 6.21 -2.36 17.07
C ILE A 36 6.02 -1.29 18.14
N VAL A 37 6.81 -1.36 19.18
CA VAL A 37 6.83 -0.40 20.30
C VAL A 37 8.24 0.11 20.54
N TYR A 38 8.38 1.26 21.21
CA TYR A 38 9.69 1.75 21.64
C TYR A 38 10.29 0.82 22.69
N ASP A 39 11.57 0.47 22.51
CA ASP A 39 12.39 -0.18 23.55
C ASP A 39 12.93 0.88 24.50
N THR A 40 12.31 0.98 25.67
CA THR A 40 12.71 1.97 26.69
C THR A 40 13.97 1.60 27.45
N GLU A 41 14.44 0.35 27.32
CA GLU A 41 15.64 -0.13 28.04
C GLU A 41 16.89 -0.01 27.18
N ASN A 42 16.81 -0.44 25.90
CA ASN A 42 17.96 -0.49 25.00
C ASN A 42 17.95 0.61 23.92
N GLY A 43 16.84 1.33 23.82
CA GLY A 43 16.59 2.30 22.74
C GLY A 43 16.18 1.62 21.43
N GLY A 44 15.61 2.41 20.51
CA GLY A 44 15.09 1.89 19.26
C GLY A 44 13.68 1.32 19.39
N VAL A 45 13.37 0.27 18.64
CA VAL A 45 12.04 -0.34 18.61
C VAL A 45 12.14 -1.87 18.69
N ILE A 46 11.14 -2.49 19.32
CA ILE A 46 10.98 -3.95 19.38
C ILE A 46 9.59 -4.36 18.90
N GLU A 47 9.50 -5.54 18.34
CA GLU A 47 8.23 -6.18 17.98
C GLU A 47 7.72 -6.98 19.18
N VAL A 48 6.44 -6.78 19.52
CA VAL A 48 5.77 -7.47 20.62
C VAL A 48 4.40 -7.97 20.16
N ASP A 49 3.89 -9.02 20.82
CA ASP A 49 2.54 -9.49 20.58
C ASP A 49 1.50 -8.43 21.00
N THR A 50 0.45 -8.31 20.21
CA THR A 50 -0.73 -7.53 20.58
C THR A 50 -1.57 -8.27 21.61
N ASN A 51 -2.22 -7.52 22.50
CA ASN A 51 -3.17 -8.13 23.44
C ASN A 51 -4.51 -8.44 22.74
N GLU A 52 -5.38 -9.17 23.43
CA GLU A 52 -6.68 -9.58 22.88
C GLU A 52 -7.58 -8.39 22.54
N PHE A 53 -7.57 -7.34 23.38
CA PHE A 53 -8.36 -6.12 23.12
C PHE A 53 -7.93 -5.44 21.82
N GLU A 54 -6.62 -5.31 21.55
CA GLU A 54 -6.08 -4.72 20.34
C GLU A 54 -6.44 -5.54 19.08
N ARG A 55 -6.42 -6.87 19.18
CA ARG A 55 -6.82 -7.75 18.08
C ARG A 55 -8.31 -7.70 17.79
N LEU A 56 -9.15 -7.60 18.83
CA LEU A 56 -10.60 -7.61 18.68
C LEU A 56 -11.19 -6.26 18.27
N ASN A 57 -10.47 -5.16 18.46
CA ASN A 57 -10.94 -3.82 18.13
C ASN A 57 -10.25 -3.27 16.89
N TYR A 58 -10.91 -2.35 16.18
CA TYR A 58 -10.31 -1.61 15.10
C TYR A 58 -9.25 -0.65 15.63
N SER A 59 -8.21 -0.44 14.84
CA SER A 59 -7.11 0.48 15.16
C SER A 59 -7.52 1.96 15.12
N MET A 60 -8.66 2.27 14.50
CA MET A 60 -9.21 3.61 14.38
C MET A 60 -10.69 3.65 14.77
N SER A 61 -11.11 4.75 15.35
CA SER A 61 -12.52 5.08 15.56
C SER A 61 -13.18 5.57 14.26
N ASN A 62 -14.52 5.49 14.18
CA ASN A 62 -15.27 6.01 13.03
C ASN A 62 -14.98 7.51 12.77
N SER A 63 -14.90 8.32 13.84
CA SER A 63 -14.59 9.74 13.72
C SER A 63 -13.20 10.00 13.16
N GLN A 64 -12.20 9.23 13.55
CA GLN A 64 -10.86 9.31 12.99
C GLN A 64 -10.83 8.91 11.51
N MET A 65 -11.54 7.84 11.13
CA MET A 65 -11.64 7.43 9.70
C MET A 65 -12.26 8.53 8.84
N ILE A 66 -13.35 9.16 9.31
CA ILE A 66 -14.01 10.26 8.61
C ILE A 66 -13.08 11.48 8.50
N THR A 67 -12.37 11.79 9.57
CA THR A 67 -11.41 12.91 9.59
C THR A 67 -10.28 12.66 8.58
N LEU A 68 -9.68 11.47 8.59
CA LEU A 68 -8.65 11.09 7.63
C LEU A 68 -9.17 11.15 6.19
N GLY A 69 -10.38 10.63 5.95
CA GLY A 69 -11.02 10.70 4.64
C GLY A 69 -11.19 12.13 4.13
N ARG A 70 -11.55 13.08 5.01
CA ARG A 70 -11.65 14.51 4.66
C ARG A 70 -10.27 15.11 4.34
N TYR A 71 -9.21 14.74 5.06
CA TYR A 71 -7.86 15.15 4.73
C TYR A 71 -7.44 14.66 3.35
N LEU A 72 -7.73 13.39 3.03
CA LEU A 72 -7.48 12.83 1.70
C LEU A 72 -8.18 13.60 0.59
N LEU A 73 -9.46 13.97 0.77
CA LEU A 73 -10.18 14.78 -0.20
C LEU A 73 -9.57 16.17 -0.42
N GLN A 74 -9.05 16.80 0.63
CA GLN A 74 -8.36 18.08 0.52
C GLN A 74 -7.04 17.95 -0.25
N LEU A 75 -6.29 16.88 0.03
CA LEU A 75 -5.04 16.58 -0.67
C LEU A 75 -5.29 16.27 -2.15
N GLU A 76 -6.27 15.40 -2.47
CA GLU A 76 -6.67 15.13 -3.86
C GLU A 76 -7.04 16.40 -4.61
N LYS A 77 -7.83 17.29 -3.99
CA LYS A 77 -8.19 18.57 -4.59
C LYS A 77 -6.97 19.44 -4.87
N SER A 78 -6.00 19.46 -3.95
CA SER A 78 -4.77 20.26 -4.09
C SER A 78 -3.87 19.70 -5.20
N TYR A 79 -3.65 18.39 -5.24
CA TYR A 79 -2.88 17.74 -6.30
C TYR A 79 -3.56 17.86 -7.66
N SER A 80 -4.88 17.65 -7.73
CA SER A 80 -5.64 17.80 -8.98
C SER A 80 -5.55 19.21 -9.55
N LYS A 81 -5.55 20.24 -8.68
CA LYS A 81 -5.32 21.62 -9.09
C LYS A 81 -3.89 21.85 -9.58
N LEU A 82 -2.89 21.28 -8.89
CA LEU A 82 -1.47 21.45 -9.24
C LEU A 82 -1.15 20.82 -10.60
N PHE A 83 -1.69 19.62 -10.86
CA PHE A 83 -1.42 18.87 -12.09
C PHE A 83 -2.46 19.09 -13.19
N ASN A 84 -3.48 19.91 -12.94
CA ASN A 84 -4.59 20.20 -13.85
C ASN A 84 -5.30 18.94 -14.40
N LYS A 85 -5.43 17.91 -13.57
CA LYS A 85 -6.16 16.65 -13.84
C LYS A 85 -6.62 16.02 -12.53
N GLU A 86 -7.64 15.16 -12.58
CA GLU A 86 -8.01 14.37 -11.42
C GLU A 86 -6.87 13.39 -11.06
N ILE A 87 -6.45 13.45 -9.79
CA ILE A 87 -5.37 12.61 -9.26
C ILE A 87 -5.78 12.09 -7.90
N GLY A 88 -5.69 10.77 -7.70
CA GLY A 88 -5.71 10.15 -6.40
C GLY A 88 -4.43 10.45 -5.61
N VAL A 89 -4.46 10.22 -4.32
CA VAL A 89 -3.28 10.40 -3.46
C VAL A 89 -3.07 9.19 -2.57
N ASP A 90 -1.81 8.80 -2.45
CA ASP A 90 -1.34 7.91 -1.40
C ASP A 90 -0.87 8.75 -0.22
N VAL A 91 -1.23 8.36 0.99
CA VAL A 91 -0.78 9.06 2.19
C VAL A 91 -0.26 8.07 3.23
N GLU A 92 0.79 8.48 3.92
CA GLU A 92 1.20 7.90 5.18
C GLU A 92 0.76 8.82 6.31
N TRP A 93 0.24 8.25 7.38
CA TRP A 93 -0.34 8.99 8.48
C TRP A 93 -0.09 8.28 9.81
N ALA A 94 -0.21 9.03 10.90
CA ALA A 94 -0.16 8.50 12.25
C ALA A 94 -1.23 9.16 13.12
N ILE A 95 -1.60 8.46 14.19
CA ILE A 95 -2.38 9.03 15.29
C ILE A 95 -1.41 9.24 16.44
N ASP A 96 -1.34 10.46 16.95
CA ASP A 96 -0.52 10.76 18.12
C ASP A 96 -1.09 10.08 19.38
N GLY A 97 -0.20 9.51 20.20
CA GLY A 97 -0.58 8.77 21.40
C GLY A 97 -1.04 9.65 22.57
N ILE A 98 -0.81 10.96 22.50
CA ILE A 98 -1.12 11.91 23.57
C ILE A 98 -2.40 12.67 23.28
N ASP A 99 -2.46 13.33 22.11
CA ASP A 99 -3.60 14.17 21.73
C ASP A 99 -4.65 13.46 20.86
N HIS A 100 -4.34 12.24 20.40
CA HIS A 100 -5.15 11.41 19.53
C HIS A 100 -5.53 12.04 18.17
N ASN A 101 -4.81 13.09 17.78
CA ASN A 101 -4.98 13.74 16.48
C ASN A 101 -4.31 12.93 15.36
N ILE A 102 -4.83 13.11 14.14
CA ILE A 102 -4.27 12.49 12.95
C ILE A 102 -3.29 13.47 12.30
N TYR A 103 -2.10 12.98 12.03
CA TYR A 103 -1.03 13.69 11.34
C TYR A 103 -0.71 13.01 10.03
N ILE A 104 -0.71 13.78 8.94
CA ILE A 104 -0.23 13.30 7.63
C ILE A 104 1.30 13.41 7.63
N ILE A 105 1.98 12.30 7.47
CA ILE A 105 3.44 12.20 7.52
C ILE A 105 4.03 12.35 6.11
N GLN A 106 3.41 11.68 5.13
CA GLN A 106 3.84 11.73 3.75
C GLN A 106 2.62 11.72 2.83
N THR A 107 2.72 12.40 1.69
CA THR A 107 1.73 12.33 0.63
C THR A 107 2.42 12.30 -0.74
N ARG A 108 1.88 11.51 -1.64
CA ARG A 108 2.33 11.42 -3.04
C ARG A 108 1.14 11.26 -3.98
N PRO A 109 1.22 11.76 -5.21
CA PRO A 109 0.19 11.50 -6.21
C PRO A 109 0.17 10.02 -6.55
N GLU A 110 -1.03 9.44 -6.58
CA GLU A 110 -1.24 8.09 -7.06
C GLU A 110 -1.10 8.09 -8.60
N THR A 111 -0.13 7.34 -9.13
CA THR A 111 0.20 7.36 -10.57
C THR A 111 -0.20 6.08 -11.30
N VAL A 112 -0.55 5.01 -10.58
CA VAL A 112 -0.82 3.70 -11.17
C VAL A 112 -2.22 3.66 -11.79
N HIS A 113 -3.25 4.09 -11.06
CA HIS A 113 -4.64 4.07 -11.55
C HIS A 113 -5.03 5.31 -12.36
N SER A 114 -4.28 6.41 -12.25
CA SER A 114 -4.59 7.66 -12.97
C SER A 114 -4.26 7.61 -14.46
N ASN A 115 -3.56 6.59 -14.95
CA ASN A 115 -3.21 6.40 -16.36
C ASN A 115 -4.16 5.46 -17.11
N ASP A 116 -5.06 4.76 -16.43
CA ASP A 116 -6.08 3.92 -17.07
C ASP A 116 -7.26 4.77 -17.54
N THR A 117 -7.06 5.57 -18.59
CA THR A 117 -8.14 6.27 -19.31
C THR A 117 -8.97 5.32 -20.21
N ASP A 118 -8.57 4.08 -20.36
CA ASP A 118 -9.33 3.04 -21.06
C ASP A 118 -10.24 2.24 -20.10
N THR A 119 -11.13 2.94 -19.41
CA THR A 119 -12.02 2.39 -18.37
C THR A 119 -13.13 1.46 -18.88
N LEU A 120 -13.12 1.04 -20.13
CA LEU A 120 -14.14 0.13 -20.69
C LEU A 120 -13.66 -1.31 -20.90
N ASN A 121 -12.37 -1.60 -20.73
CA ASN A 121 -11.83 -2.95 -20.90
C ASN A 121 -11.19 -3.44 -19.58
N ILE A 122 -11.93 -4.24 -18.83
CA ILE A 122 -11.37 -5.02 -17.73
C ILE A 122 -10.60 -6.18 -18.37
N GLN A 123 -9.27 -6.11 -18.35
CA GLN A 123 -8.40 -7.21 -18.78
C GLN A 123 -8.27 -8.21 -17.63
N ASN A 124 -8.87 -9.38 -17.80
CA ASN A 124 -8.67 -10.51 -16.90
C ASN A 124 -7.54 -11.40 -17.45
N TYR A 125 -6.45 -11.52 -16.68
CA TYR A 125 -5.37 -12.45 -17.01
C TYR A 125 -5.67 -13.82 -16.40
N VAL A 126 -5.74 -14.85 -17.24
CA VAL A 126 -5.98 -16.23 -16.80
C VAL A 126 -4.79 -17.08 -17.20
N LEU A 127 -4.24 -17.81 -16.24
CA LEU A 127 -3.19 -18.79 -16.48
C LEU A 127 -3.84 -20.09 -16.97
N GLU A 128 -3.73 -20.37 -18.29
CA GLU A 128 -4.36 -21.54 -18.91
C GLU A 128 -3.62 -22.84 -18.58
N GLU A 129 -2.29 -22.82 -18.58
CA GLU A 129 -1.44 -23.97 -18.27
C GLU A 129 -0.74 -23.78 -16.94
N ARG A 130 -0.69 -24.81 -16.13
CA ARG A 130 -0.01 -24.82 -14.83
C ARG A 130 1.12 -25.83 -14.85
N SER A 131 2.32 -25.40 -14.46
CA SER A 131 3.46 -26.27 -14.15
C SER A 131 3.61 -26.42 -12.62
N ASP A 132 4.68 -27.11 -12.21
CA ASP A 132 5.03 -27.23 -10.80
C ASP A 132 5.28 -25.84 -10.17
N ILE A 133 4.73 -25.64 -8.98
CA ILE A 133 4.89 -24.38 -8.25
C ILE A 133 6.25 -24.42 -7.54
N LEU A 134 7.14 -23.52 -7.90
CA LEU A 134 8.45 -23.38 -7.23
C LEU A 134 8.34 -22.53 -5.96
N ILE A 135 7.60 -21.42 -6.03
CA ILE A 135 7.38 -20.49 -4.91
C ILE A 135 5.93 -19.99 -4.95
N LYS A 136 5.36 -19.76 -3.78
CA LYS A 136 4.03 -19.16 -3.63
C LYS A 136 4.11 -17.95 -2.73
N GLY A 137 3.55 -16.83 -3.18
CA GLY A 137 3.49 -15.57 -2.46
C GLY A 137 2.13 -14.90 -2.55
N VAL A 138 2.03 -13.70 -2.04
CA VAL A 138 0.85 -12.83 -2.17
C VAL A 138 1.08 -11.90 -3.34
N ALA A 139 0.17 -11.94 -4.33
CA ALA A 139 0.27 -11.07 -5.49
C ALA A 139 -0.01 -9.61 -5.11
N VAL A 140 0.82 -8.71 -5.63
CA VAL A 140 0.57 -7.27 -5.63
C VAL A 140 0.26 -6.89 -7.08
N GLY A 141 -1.01 -6.62 -7.35
CA GLY A 141 -1.53 -6.43 -8.70
C GLY A 141 -2.18 -7.69 -9.28
N ASP A 142 -2.70 -7.56 -10.49
CA ASP A 142 -3.60 -8.52 -11.18
C ASP A 142 -3.05 -8.99 -12.52
N LYS A 143 -1.80 -8.62 -12.86
CA LYS A 143 -1.14 -9.01 -14.10
C LYS A 143 -0.38 -10.33 -13.94
N ILE A 144 -0.27 -11.07 -15.04
CA ILE A 144 0.60 -12.25 -15.17
C ILE A 144 1.78 -11.84 -16.05
N SER A 145 2.98 -12.17 -15.66
CA SER A 145 4.18 -11.91 -16.43
C SER A 145 5.08 -13.14 -16.49
N SER A 146 6.00 -13.16 -17.48
CA SER A 146 7.00 -14.18 -17.64
C SER A 146 8.33 -13.56 -18.04
N GLY A 147 9.44 -14.20 -17.67
CA GLY A 147 10.79 -13.71 -17.98
C GLY A 147 11.86 -14.60 -17.36
N LYS A 148 13.13 -14.28 -17.63
CA LYS A 148 14.26 -14.95 -16.98
C LYS A 148 14.41 -14.46 -15.56
N ILE A 149 14.58 -15.37 -14.62
CA ILE A 149 14.81 -15.03 -13.21
C ILE A 149 16.21 -14.47 -13.04
N LYS A 150 16.33 -13.32 -12.38
CA LYS A 150 17.56 -12.68 -11.96
C LYS A 150 17.52 -12.42 -10.47
N LEU A 151 18.34 -13.17 -9.72
CA LEU A 151 18.55 -12.95 -8.30
C LEU A 151 19.61 -11.87 -8.12
N LEU A 152 19.22 -10.72 -7.61
CA LEU A 152 20.12 -9.62 -7.28
C LEU A 152 20.09 -9.38 -5.77
N LYS A 153 21.26 -9.36 -5.14
CA LYS A 153 21.41 -9.03 -3.72
C LYS A 153 21.67 -7.55 -3.50
N ASP A 154 22.31 -6.92 -4.48
CA ASP A 154 22.64 -5.50 -4.46
C ASP A 154 22.29 -4.87 -5.81
N ILE A 155 21.92 -3.60 -5.81
CA ILE A 155 21.61 -2.83 -7.01
C ILE A 155 22.83 -2.73 -7.95
N HIS A 156 24.04 -2.75 -7.39
CA HIS A 156 25.28 -2.70 -8.18
C HIS A 156 25.58 -3.96 -8.99
N ASP A 157 24.86 -5.06 -8.71
CA ASP A 157 25.01 -6.33 -9.46
C ASP A 157 24.13 -6.40 -10.73
N CYS A 158 23.58 -5.27 -11.16
CA CYS A 158 22.56 -5.21 -12.22
C CYS A 158 23.09 -5.27 -13.66
N ASP A 159 24.40 -5.33 -13.90
CA ASP A 159 25.01 -5.28 -15.24
C ASP A 159 24.43 -6.29 -16.24
N ASN A 160 23.93 -7.43 -15.75
CA ASN A 160 23.35 -8.50 -16.57
C ASN A 160 21.82 -8.54 -16.53
N PHE A 161 21.15 -7.50 -16.02
CA PHE A 161 19.70 -7.42 -15.97
C PHE A 161 19.17 -6.80 -17.26
N ASN A 162 18.27 -7.51 -17.94
CA ASN A 162 17.71 -7.08 -19.21
C ASN A 162 16.23 -6.73 -19.10
N GLN A 163 15.74 -5.94 -20.03
CA GLN A 163 14.32 -5.65 -20.12
C GLN A 163 13.50 -6.95 -20.28
N GLY A 164 12.50 -7.12 -19.44
CA GLY A 164 11.64 -8.30 -19.41
C GLY A 164 12.12 -9.42 -18.48
N ASP A 165 13.25 -9.27 -17.80
CA ASP A 165 13.68 -10.21 -16.76
C ASP A 165 12.78 -10.07 -15.51
N ILE A 166 12.73 -11.11 -14.68
CA ILE A 166 12.05 -11.12 -13.39
C ILE A 166 13.10 -10.88 -12.31
N LEU A 167 12.92 -9.79 -11.57
CA LEU A 167 13.76 -9.44 -10.44
C LEU A 167 13.38 -10.28 -9.22
N VAL A 168 14.35 -10.94 -8.61
CA VAL A 168 14.22 -11.60 -7.30
C VAL A 168 15.22 -10.96 -6.36
N THR A 169 14.74 -10.37 -5.25
CA THR A 169 15.57 -9.70 -4.26
C THR A 169 14.90 -9.71 -2.88
N GLU A 170 15.68 -9.57 -1.83
CA GLU A 170 15.15 -9.55 -0.46
C GLU A 170 14.39 -8.26 -0.15
N MET A 171 14.85 -7.13 -0.70
CA MET A 171 14.24 -5.81 -0.47
C MET A 171 14.56 -4.88 -1.63
N THR A 172 13.63 -3.99 -1.95
CA THR A 172 13.85 -2.88 -2.88
C THR A 172 13.88 -1.56 -2.12
N THR A 173 14.80 -0.67 -2.52
CA THR A 173 14.86 0.72 -2.10
C THR A 173 14.57 1.63 -3.31
N PRO A 174 14.41 2.95 -3.16
CA PRO A 174 14.19 3.85 -4.30
C PRO A 174 15.25 3.75 -5.39
N ASP A 175 16.49 3.39 -5.05
CA ASP A 175 17.58 3.22 -6.03
C ASP A 175 17.34 2.08 -7.03
N TRP A 176 16.46 1.12 -6.70
CA TRP A 176 16.08 0.02 -7.58
C TRP A 176 15.11 0.43 -8.70
N GLU A 177 14.58 1.68 -8.65
CA GLU A 177 13.57 2.14 -9.61
C GLU A 177 13.95 1.90 -11.09
N PRO A 178 15.18 2.14 -11.55
CA PRO A 178 15.57 1.86 -12.93
C PRO A 178 15.40 0.39 -13.33
N ILE A 179 15.79 -0.53 -12.44
CA ILE A 179 15.68 -1.97 -12.66
C ILE A 179 14.23 -2.43 -12.57
N MET A 180 13.49 -1.91 -11.60
CA MET A 180 12.06 -2.22 -11.44
C MET A 180 11.24 -1.82 -12.67
N LYS A 181 11.56 -0.70 -13.32
CA LYS A 181 10.87 -0.24 -14.54
C LYS A 181 11.06 -1.13 -15.76
N ILE A 182 12.17 -1.83 -15.87
CA ILE A 182 12.46 -2.74 -16.98
C ILE A 182 12.13 -4.19 -16.67
N SER A 183 11.84 -4.50 -15.39
CA SER A 183 11.42 -5.83 -14.95
C SER A 183 10.03 -6.17 -15.48
N SER A 184 9.80 -7.42 -15.88
CA SER A 184 8.45 -7.92 -16.17
C SER A 184 7.72 -8.38 -14.92
N GLY A 185 8.43 -8.65 -13.84
CA GLY A 185 7.90 -8.98 -12.53
C GLY A 185 8.95 -8.84 -11.43
N ILE A 186 8.52 -8.75 -10.18
CA ILE A 186 9.38 -8.59 -9.00
C ILE A 186 8.90 -9.59 -7.94
N ILE A 187 9.83 -10.34 -7.35
CA ILE A 187 9.59 -11.34 -6.30
C ILE A 187 10.52 -11.06 -5.13
#